data_905075d4c3345cef5330eae5945fb6cc
#
_entry.id   905075d4c3345cef5330eae5945fb6cc
#
_cell.length_a   1.000
_cell.length_b   1.000
_cell.length_c   1.000
_cell.angle_alpha   90.00
_cell.angle_beta   90.00
_cell.angle_gamma   90.00
#
_symmetry.space_group_name_H-M   'P 1'
#
loop_
_entity.id
_entity.type
_entity.pdbx_description
1 polymer ?
#
loop_
_entity_poly.entity_id
_entity_poly.type
_entity_poly.pdbx_seq_one_letter_code
_entity_poly.pdbx_strand_id
1 'polypeptide(L)'
;TTEIYTLSLHDALPICKGFRLIVAIADVSHYVRAGSALDQEAYDRGNSVYFPRRVIPMLPEKISNGLCSLNPQVERLCMACDMEIAGTGQIRRYRFYPAVMWSHARLTYTEVAAALYEGDGAVRERLAPLLPGLENLDALYRVLAKARAKRGAIDFETVETRMVFDDQGKIERIEPYERNDAHRLIEECMLAANVCASGFLEAQGHEALYRIHEGPTPEKLAKLRDFLGTFGLQLGGGDTPQAKDYAKLLERIGDRPDKQLLQTVMLRSLRQAIYSPDNVGHFGLAYESYTHFTSPIRRYPDLLVHRAIK
;
A
#
# COMPACT_ATOMS: atom_id res chain seq x y z
N THR A 1 12.16 -14.73 7.20
CA THR A 1 12.03 -14.29 5.80
C THR A 1 10.62 -13.77 5.61
N THR A 2 10.44 -12.47 5.81
CA THR A 2 9.17 -11.81 5.48
C THR A 2 9.15 -11.67 3.96
N GLU A 3 8.90 -12.75 3.27
CA GLU A 3 8.60 -12.73 1.86
C GLU A 3 7.24 -12.09 1.73
N ILE A 4 7.23 -10.83 1.34
CA ILE A 4 6.00 -10.15 0.99
C ILE A 4 5.55 -10.78 -0.31
N TYR A 5 4.48 -11.53 -0.20
CA TYR A 5 3.80 -12.11 -1.33
C TYR A 5 3.39 -10.98 -2.26
N THR A 6 4.05 -10.88 -3.41
CA THR A 6 3.62 -10.00 -4.48
C THR A 6 2.33 -10.59 -5.03
N LEU A 7 1.22 -10.26 -4.38
CA LEU A 7 -0.12 -10.69 -4.77
C LEU A 7 -0.67 -9.87 -5.95
N SER A 8 0.17 -9.03 -6.51
CA SER A 8 -0.17 -8.14 -7.61
C SER A 8 0.95 -8.14 -8.63
N LEU A 9 0.60 -8.14 -9.89
CA LEU A 9 1.51 -7.81 -10.99
C LEU A 9 1.29 -6.35 -11.37
N HIS A 10 2.38 -5.61 -11.50
CA HIS A 10 2.36 -4.23 -11.99
C HIS A 10 3.14 -4.18 -13.29
N ASP A 11 2.54 -3.53 -14.29
CA ASP A 11 3.19 -3.24 -15.55
C ASP A 11 2.96 -1.76 -15.89
N ALA A 12 4.04 -1.03 -16.15
CA ALA A 12 4.02 0.36 -16.54
C ALA A 12 4.60 0.51 -17.93
N LEU A 13 3.78 1.04 -18.84
CA LEU A 13 4.19 1.34 -20.21
C LEU A 13 4.19 2.84 -20.41
N PRO A 14 5.30 3.44 -20.88
CA PRO A 14 5.30 4.83 -21.31
C PRO A 14 4.29 5.02 -22.44
N ILE A 15 3.45 6.04 -22.32
CA ILE A 15 2.52 6.49 -23.35
C ILE A 15 2.73 7.97 -23.62
N CYS A 16 2.15 8.48 -24.69
CA CYS A 16 2.27 9.90 -25.04
C CYS A 16 1.87 10.79 -23.86
N LYS A 17 2.81 11.51 -23.24
CA LYS A 17 2.66 12.42 -22.08
C LYS A 17 2.30 11.74 -20.75
N GLY A 18 2.71 10.49 -20.53
CA GLY A 18 2.47 9.81 -19.26
C GLY A 18 2.77 8.31 -19.29
N PHE A 19 2.01 7.57 -18.48
CA PHE A 19 2.16 6.13 -18.30
C PHE A 19 0.79 5.44 -18.35
N ARG A 20 0.77 4.21 -18.85
CA ARG A 20 -0.31 3.26 -18.62
C ARG A 20 0.16 2.29 -17.55
N LEU A 21 -0.53 2.23 -16.41
CA LEU A 21 -0.27 1.31 -15.32
C LEU A 21 -1.37 0.26 -15.25
N ILE A 22 -1.00 -1.01 -15.21
CA ILE A 22 -1.92 -2.11 -14.95
C ILE A 22 -1.55 -2.71 -13.59
N VAL A 23 -2.53 -2.74 -12.68
CA VAL A 23 -2.44 -3.40 -11.37
C VAL A 23 -3.37 -4.60 -11.38
N ALA A 24 -2.81 -5.80 -11.40
CA ALA A 24 -3.56 -7.05 -11.42
C ALA A 24 -3.59 -7.68 -10.02
N ILE A 25 -4.78 -7.87 -9.47
CA ILE A 25 -5.01 -8.44 -8.14
C ILE A 25 -5.71 -9.78 -8.29
N ALA A 26 -5.29 -10.78 -7.52
CA ALA A 26 -5.93 -12.10 -7.52
C ALA A 26 -7.45 -12.00 -7.40
N ASP A 27 -8.18 -12.65 -8.29
CA ASP A 27 -9.65 -12.64 -8.29
C ASP A 27 -10.21 -13.62 -7.28
N VAL A 28 -10.08 -13.27 -6.00
CA VAL A 28 -10.60 -14.07 -4.88
C VAL A 28 -12.12 -14.21 -4.95
N SER A 29 -12.82 -13.19 -5.44
CA SER A 29 -14.28 -13.18 -5.55
C SER A 29 -14.85 -14.24 -6.51
N HIS A 30 -14.01 -14.75 -7.42
CA HIS A 30 -14.39 -15.88 -8.27
C HIS A 30 -14.52 -17.18 -7.48
N TYR A 31 -13.63 -17.42 -6.53
CA TYR A 31 -13.57 -18.66 -5.74
C TYR A 31 -14.39 -18.58 -4.46
N VAL A 32 -14.42 -17.44 -3.80
CA VAL A 32 -15.14 -17.19 -2.55
C VAL A 32 -16.45 -16.45 -2.88
N ARG A 33 -17.49 -17.26 -3.17
CA ARG A 33 -18.80 -16.72 -3.53
C ARG A 33 -19.54 -16.23 -2.29
N ALA A 34 -20.28 -15.13 -2.41
CA ALA A 34 -21.09 -14.58 -1.34
C ALA A 34 -22.06 -15.62 -0.77
N GLY A 35 -22.15 -15.70 0.55
CA GLY A 35 -23.00 -16.64 1.28
C GLY A 35 -22.49 -18.08 1.33
N SER A 36 -21.32 -18.39 0.76
CA SER A 36 -20.69 -19.70 0.88
C SER A 36 -20.07 -19.91 2.28
N ALA A 37 -19.79 -21.16 2.67
CA ALA A 37 -19.09 -21.45 3.92
C ALA A 37 -17.69 -20.80 3.99
N LEU A 38 -16.99 -20.70 2.84
CA LEU A 38 -15.72 -19.96 2.75
C LEU A 38 -15.91 -18.47 2.99
N ASP A 39 -16.99 -17.91 2.50
CA ASP A 39 -17.32 -16.50 2.70
C ASP A 39 -17.63 -16.19 4.16
N GLN A 40 -18.45 -17.03 4.79
CA GLN A 40 -18.78 -16.87 6.20
C GLN A 40 -17.53 -16.95 7.08
N GLU A 41 -16.66 -17.94 6.86
CA GLU A 41 -15.40 -18.08 7.61
C GLU A 41 -14.48 -16.86 7.38
N ALA A 42 -14.39 -16.37 6.13
CA ALA A 42 -13.60 -15.18 5.81
C ALA A 42 -14.15 -13.91 6.47
N TYR A 43 -15.49 -13.78 6.56
CA TYR A 43 -16.17 -12.69 7.25
C TYR A 43 -15.87 -12.73 8.75
N ASP A 44 -16.02 -13.89 9.39
CA ASP A 44 -15.81 -14.06 10.84
C ASP A 44 -14.36 -13.76 11.23
N ARG A 45 -13.39 -14.09 10.38
CA ARG A 45 -11.98 -13.75 10.57
C ARG A 45 -11.66 -12.29 10.26
N GLY A 46 -12.32 -11.69 9.28
CA GLY A 46 -12.13 -10.33 8.81
C GLY A 46 -10.80 -10.08 8.09
N ASN A 47 -9.70 -10.66 8.59
CA ASN A 47 -8.36 -10.53 8.01
C ASN A 47 -7.42 -11.68 8.40
N SER A 48 -6.29 -11.80 7.70
CA SER A 48 -5.19 -12.67 8.12
C SER A 48 -4.36 -12.01 9.22
N VAL A 49 -3.91 -12.82 10.19
CA VAL A 49 -3.05 -12.36 11.30
C VAL A 49 -1.63 -12.92 11.12
N TYR A 50 -0.64 -12.03 11.17
CA TYR A 50 0.75 -12.35 10.92
C TYR A 50 1.55 -12.29 12.21
N PHE A 51 2.06 -13.45 12.65
CA PHE A 51 3.04 -13.58 13.71
C PHE A 51 4.42 -13.78 13.09
N PRO A 52 5.52 -13.55 13.80
CA PRO A 52 6.89 -13.67 13.25
C PRO A 52 7.20 -15.00 12.56
N ARG A 53 6.57 -16.11 13.00
CA ARG A 53 6.79 -17.46 12.46
C ARG A 53 5.53 -18.19 12.02
N ARG A 54 4.37 -17.57 12.15
CA ARG A 54 3.09 -18.21 11.84
C ARG A 54 2.12 -17.19 11.26
N VAL A 55 1.41 -17.61 10.24
CA VAL A 55 0.27 -16.85 9.71
C VAL A 55 -1.00 -17.61 10.05
N ILE A 56 -2.00 -16.90 10.57
CA ILE A 56 -3.38 -17.38 10.66
C ILE A 56 -4.11 -16.75 9.46
N PRO A 57 -4.30 -17.47 8.35
CA PRO A 57 -4.84 -16.91 7.13
C PRO A 57 -6.36 -16.69 7.25
N MET A 58 -6.87 -15.65 6.59
CA MET A 58 -8.31 -15.40 6.44
C MET A 58 -8.97 -16.51 5.60
N LEU A 59 -8.29 -16.98 4.59
CA LEU A 59 -8.76 -18.06 3.69
C LEU A 59 -7.87 -19.30 3.84
N PRO A 60 -8.40 -20.52 3.64
CA PRO A 60 -7.59 -21.74 3.63
C PRO A 60 -6.37 -21.63 2.69
N GLU A 61 -5.25 -22.25 3.08
CA GLU A 61 -4.00 -22.16 2.31
C GLU A 61 -4.13 -22.66 0.85
N LYS A 62 -4.99 -23.66 0.61
CA LYS A 62 -5.30 -24.10 -0.77
C LYS A 62 -5.87 -22.99 -1.65
N ILE A 63 -6.58 -22.03 -1.05
CA ILE A 63 -7.10 -20.86 -1.74
C ILE A 63 -6.03 -19.76 -1.76
N SER A 64 -5.51 -19.36 -0.59
CA SER A 64 -4.63 -18.21 -0.46
C SER A 64 -3.27 -18.42 -1.14
N ASN A 65 -2.62 -19.58 -0.93
CA ASN A 65 -1.30 -19.89 -1.47
C ASN A 65 -1.37 -20.66 -2.79
N GLY A 66 -2.50 -21.34 -3.07
CA GLY A 66 -2.72 -22.16 -4.25
C GLY A 66 -3.41 -21.39 -5.39
N LEU A 67 -4.76 -21.41 -5.37
CA LEU A 67 -5.57 -20.92 -6.49
C LEU A 67 -5.47 -19.42 -6.70
N CYS A 68 -5.42 -18.63 -5.62
CA CYS A 68 -5.39 -17.17 -5.68
C CYS A 68 -3.98 -16.60 -5.74
N SER A 69 -2.94 -17.36 -5.38
CA SER A 69 -1.57 -16.85 -5.47
C SER A 69 -1.16 -16.69 -6.93
N LEU A 70 -0.65 -15.49 -7.27
CA LEU A 70 -0.20 -15.14 -8.62
C LEU A 70 1.20 -15.73 -8.88
N ASN A 71 1.30 -17.08 -8.75
CA ASN A 71 2.54 -17.80 -8.95
C ASN A 71 3.08 -17.63 -10.37
N PRO A 72 4.42 -17.58 -10.57
CA PRO A 72 5.01 -17.45 -11.89
C PRO A 72 4.73 -18.68 -12.75
N GLN A 73 4.66 -18.45 -14.06
CA GLN A 73 4.51 -19.47 -15.12
C GLN A 73 3.22 -20.32 -14.99
N VAL A 74 2.17 -19.73 -14.41
CA VAL A 74 0.85 -20.35 -14.30
C VAL A 74 -0.21 -19.30 -14.58
N GLU A 75 -1.22 -19.66 -15.37
CA GLU A 75 -2.40 -18.81 -15.57
C GLU A 75 -3.17 -18.62 -14.25
N ARG A 76 -3.51 -17.39 -13.94
CA ARG A 76 -4.27 -17.00 -12.76
C ARG A 76 -5.35 -15.99 -13.07
N LEU A 77 -6.51 -16.19 -12.47
CA LEU A 77 -7.59 -15.22 -12.56
C LEU A 77 -7.24 -13.98 -11.74
N CYS A 78 -7.41 -12.83 -12.33
CA CYS A 78 -7.18 -11.55 -11.66
C CYS A 78 -8.28 -10.54 -11.99
N MET A 79 -8.44 -9.55 -11.11
CA MET A 79 -9.12 -8.30 -11.38
C MET A 79 -8.06 -7.26 -11.72
N ALA A 80 -8.09 -6.76 -12.92
CA ALA A 80 -7.16 -5.74 -13.39
C ALA A 80 -7.73 -4.33 -13.19
N CYS A 81 -6.92 -3.44 -12.64
CA CYS A 81 -7.12 -1.99 -12.68
C CYS A 81 -6.14 -1.40 -13.70
N ASP A 82 -6.66 -0.93 -14.82
CA ASP A 82 -5.91 -0.40 -15.96
C ASP A 82 -6.07 1.12 -15.98
N MET A 83 -4.98 1.85 -15.77
CA MET A 83 -4.98 3.29 -15.52
C MET A 83 -4.11 4.03 -16.53
N GLU A 84 -4.55 5.22 -16.96
CA GLU A 84 -3.73 6.19 -17.65
C GLU A 84 -3.35 7.33 -16.70
N ILE A 85 -2.06 7.49 -16.47
CA ILE A 85 -1.49 8.43 -15.53
C ILE A 85 -0.68 9.46 -16.31
N ALA A 86 -1.00 10.74 -16.09
CA ALA A 86 -0.25 11.84 -16.71
C ALA A 86 1.18 11.93 -16.15
N GLY A 87 2.10 12.59 -16.86
CA GLY A 87 3.45 12.92 -16.35
C GLY A 87 3.45 13.81 -15.11
N THR A 88 2.29 14.31 -14.67
CA THR A 88 2.10 15.02 -13.40
C THR A 88 1.71 14.10 -12.23
N GLY A 89 1.48 12.80 -12.49
CA GLY A 89 0.96 11.84 -11.52
C GLY A 89 -0.56 11.83 -11.37
N GLN A 90 -1.28 12.64 -12.15
CA GLN A 90 -2.74 12.64 -12.15
C GLN A 90 -3.28 11.44 -12.92
N ILE A 91 -4.18 10.66 -12.32
CA ILE A 91 -4.92 9.60 -13.00
C ILE A 91 -5.98 10.28 -13.89
N ARG A 92 -5.90 10.06 -15.20
CA ARG A 92 -6.82 10.66 -16.20
C ARG A 92 -8.04 9.82 -16.42
N ARG A 93 -7.84 8.49 -16.54
CA ARG A 93 -8.92 7.51 -16.71
C ARG A 93 -8.46 6.16 -16.21
N TYR A 94 -9.41 5.33 -15.86
CA TYR A 94 -9.18 3.96 -15.41
C TYR A 94 -10.37 3.09 -15.75
N ARG A 95 -10.14 1.79 -15.75
CA ARG A 95 -11.18 0.77 -15.90
C ARG A 95 -10.81 -0.48 -15.12
N PHE A 96 -11.83 -1.20 -14.68
CA PHE A 96 -11.70 -2.51 -14.04
C PHE A 96 -12.24 -3.58 -14.97
N TYR A 97 -11.58 -4.74 -15.01
CA TYR A 97 -12.06 -5.91 -15.74
C TYR A 97 -11.45 -7.19 -15.18
N PRO A 98 -12.21 -8.33 -15.19
CA PRO A 98 -11.65 -9.63 -14.92
C PRO A 98 -10.72 -10.04 -16.06
N ALA A 99 -9.60 -10.69 -15.72
CA ALA A 99 -8.60 -11.12 -16.69
C ALA A 99 -7.94 -12.44 -16.26
N VAL A 100 -7.25 -13.06 -17.20
CA VAL A 100 -6.29 -14.12 -16.93
C VAL A 100 -4.90 -13.53 -17.11
N MET A 101 -4.04 -13.72 -16.11
CA MET A 101 -2.67 -13.26 -16.19
C MET A 101 -1.69 -14.43 -16.15
N TRP A 102 -0.54 -14.22 -16.77
CA TRP A 102 0.61 -15.09 -16.72
C TRP A 102 1.79 -14.32 -16.13
N SER A 103 2.19 -14.67 -14.90
CA SER A 103 3.33 -14.00 -14.25
C SER A 103 4.64 -14.58 -14.77
N HIS A 104 5.57 -13.72 -15.19
CA HIS A 104 6.88 -14.14 -15.68
C HIS A 104 7.84 -14.50 -14.55
N ALA A 105 7.77 -13.79 -13.43
CA ALA A 105 8.67 -13.98 -12.30
C ALA A 105 8.04 -13.54 -10.98
N ARG A 106 8.56 -14.08 -9.90
CA ARG A 106 8.30 -13.62 -8.53
C ARG A 106 9.56 -12.92 -8.04
N LEU A 107 9.48 -11.61 -7.87
CA LEU A 107 10.60 -10.78 -7.44
C LEU A 107 10.44 -10.38 -5.97
N THR A 108 11.57 -10.23 -5.29
CA THR A 108 11.62 -9.67 -3.94
C THR A 108 12.00 -8.19 -3.99
N TYR A 109 11.63 -7.43 -2.98
CA TYR A 109 12.04 -6.02 -2.88
C TYR A 109 13.54 -5.84 -2.84
N THR A 110 14.27 -6.77 -2.21
CA THR A 110 15.73 -6.77 -2.17
C THR A 110 16.32 -6.95 -3.56
N GLU A 111 15.83 -7.90 -4.37
CA GLU A 111 16.30 -8.11 -5.74
C GLU A 111 16.02 -6.89 -6.64
N VAL A 112 14.82 -6.31 -6.52
CA VAL A 112 14.47 -5.12 -7.30
C VAL A 112 15.33 -3.93 -6.88
N ALA A 113 15.59 -3.74 -5.59
CA ALA A 113 16.47 -2.68 -5.10
C ALA A 113 17.90 -2.87 -5.58
N ALA A 114 18.44 -4.08 -5.48
CA ALA A 114 19.78 -4.41 -5.98
C ALA A 114 19.92 -4.11 -7.48
N ALA A 115 18.89 -4.46 -8.27
CA ALA A 115 18.92 -4.22 -9.72
C ALA A 115 18.78 -2.75 -10.11
N LEU A 116 17.86 -1.99 -9.46
CA LEU A 116 17.52 -0.62 -9.87
C LEU A 116 18.36 0.46 -9.18
N TYR A 117 18.72 0.25 -7.91
CA TYR A 117 19.27 1.33 -7.08
C TYR A 117 20.71 1.07 -6.62
N GLU A 118 21.12 -0.20 -6.48
CA GLU A 118 22.45 -0.57 -5.99
C GLU A 118 23.41 -0.93 -7.14
N GLY A 119 22.89 -1.15 -8.35
CA GLY A 119 23.70 -1.42 -9.55
C GLY A 119 24.35 -2.81 -9.54
N ASP A 120 23.79 -3.80 -8.82
CA ASP A 120 24.31 -5.16 -8.80
C ASP A 120 24.26 -5.81 -10.17
N GLY A 121 25.45 -5.97 -10.79
CA GLY A 121 25.59 -6.50 -12.14
C GLY A 121 25.05 -7.91 -12.32
N ALA A 122 25.26 -8.79 -11.31
CA ALA A 122 24.81 -10.19 -11.38
C ALA A 122 23.26 -10.27 -11.30
N VAL A 123 22.64 -9.46 -10.43
CA VAL A 123 21.18 -9.40 -10.34
C VAL A 123 20.59 -8.77 -11.61
N ARG A 124 21.21 -7.72 -12.16
CA ARG A 124 20.77 -7.08 -13.40
C ARG A 124 20.85 -8.06 -14.60
N GLU A 125 21.92 -8.84 -14.72
CA GLU A 125 22.05 -9.84 -15.77
C GLU A 125 20.96 -10.91 -15.65
N ARG A 126 20.70 -11.43 -14.45
CA ARG A 126 19.63 -12.40 -14.20
C ARG A 126 18.24 -11.85 -14.52
N LEU A 127 18.00 -10.58 -14.24
CA LEU A 127 16.73 -9.91 -14.48
C LEU A 127 16.66 -9.17 -15.83
N ALA A 128 17.65 -9.33 -16.71
CA ALA A 128 17.76 -8.60 -17.98
C ALA A 128 16.45 -8.54 -18.79
N PRO A 129 15.67 -9.64 -18.94
CA PRO A 129 14.40 -9.57 -19.69
C PRO A 129 13.32 -8.71 -19.03
N LEU A 130 13.41 -8.45 -17.72
CA LEU A 130 12.42 -7.73 -16.93
C LEU A 130 12.84 -6.28 -16.64
N LEU A 131 14.14 -5.95 -16.80
CA LEU A 131 14.67 -4.63 -16.48
C LEU A 131 13.93 -3.48 -17.15
N PRO A 132 13.58 -3.52 -18.45
CA PRO A 132 12.87 -2.40 -19.08
C PRO A 132 11.52 -2.11 -18.41
N GLY A 133 10.79 -3.14 -18.02
CA GLY A 133 9.53 -2.99 -17.27
C GLY A 133 9.74 -2.41 -15.85
N LEU A 134 10.79 -2.88 -15.16
CA LEU A 134 11.13 -2.38 -13.82
C LEU A 134 11.60 -0.93 -13.87
N GLU A 135 12.38 -0.53 -14.87
CA GLU A 135 12.84 0.85 -15.08
C GLU A 135 11.65 1.79 -15.41
N ASN A 136 10.67 1.32 -16.19
CA ASN A 136 9.43 2.06 -16.44
C ASN A 136 8.59 2.22 -15.18
N LEU A 137 8.51 1.18 -14.35
CA LEU A 137 7.83 1.26 -13.04
C LEU A 137 8.53 2.25 -12.10
N ASP A 138 9.87 2.29 -12.08
CA ASP A 138 10.61 3.28 -11.30
C ASP A 138 10.36 4.70 -11.80
N ALA A 139 10.37 4.91 -13.11
CA ALA A 139 10.07 6.20 -13.70
C ALA A 139 8.66 6.69 -13.32
N LEU A 140 7.66 5.79 -13.36
CA LEU A 140 6.30 6.08 -12.89
C LEU A 140 6.28 6.36 -11.38
N TYR A 141 6.96 5.56 -10.57
CA TYR A 141 7.06 5.76 -9.13
C TYR A 141 7.54 7.17 -8.79
N ARG A 142 8.59 7.66 -9.45
CA ARG A 142 9.10 9.03 -9.23
C ARG A 142 8.05 10.10 -9.53
N VAL A 143 7.22 9.89 -10.53
CA VAL A 143 6.10 10.78 -10.86
C VAL A 143 5.02 10.74 -9.78
N LEU A 144 4.64 9.55 -9.31
CA LEU A 144 3.64 9.37 -8.27
C LEU A 144 4.11 9.91 -6.91
N ALA A 145 5.36 9.64 -6.54
CA ALA A 145 5.97 10.16 -5.31
C ALA A 145 5.99 11.70 -5.29
N LYS A 146 6.32 12.34 -6.42
CA LYS A 146 6.24 13.79 -6.56
C LYS A 146 4.80 14.31 -6.43
N ALA A 147 3.83 13.60 -7.00
CA ALA A 147 2.42 13.95 -6.86
C ALA A 147 1.93 13.78 -5.40
N ARG A 148 2.39 12.72 -4.70
CA ARG A 148 2.15 12.48 -3.27
C ARG A 148 2.66 13.65 -2.42
N ALA A 149 3.90 14.05 -2.61
CA ALA A 149 4.49 15.19 -1.90
C ALA A 149 3.70 16.49 -2.16
N LYS A 150 3.34 16.76 -3.43
CA LYS A 150 2.53 17.94 -3.80
C LYS A 150 1.15 17.93 -3.15
N ARG A 151 0.53 16.76 -3.00
CA ARG A 151 -0.76 16.58 -2.31
C ARG A 151 -0.63 16.83 -0.81
N GLY A 152 0.57 16.72 -0.25
CA GLY A 152 0.84 16.89 1.17
C GLY A 152 0.49 15.67 2.00
N ALA A 153 0.60 14.47 1.44
CA ALA A 153 0.49 13.24 2.19
C ALA A 153 1.59 13.15 3.25
N ILE A 154 1.25 12.64 4.43
CA ILE A 154 2.20 12.48 5.53
C ILE A 154 3.02 11.22 5.27
N ASP A 155 4.34 11.31 5.37
CA ASP A 155 5.24 10.15 5.26
C ASP A 155 6.08 10.02 6.54
N PHE A 156 5.60 9.20 7.47
CA PHE A 156 6.37 8.89 8.68
C PHE A 156 7.40 7.80 8.38
N GLU A 157 8.64 8.08 8.67
CA GLU A 157 9.71 7.08 8.64
C GLU A 157 9.72 6.31 9.97
N THR A 158 8.87 5.31 10.08
CA THR A 158 8.87 4.41 11.25
C THR A 158 9.88 3.31 11.06
N VAL A 159 10.70 3.07 12.08
CA VAL A 159 11.60 1.92 12.11
C VAL A 159 10.78 0.67 12.43
N GLU A 160 10.60 -0.18 11.44
CA GLU A 160 10.10 -1.53 11.66
C GLU A 160 11.21 -2.42 12.17
N THR A 161 10.87 -3.46 12.92
CA THR A 161 11.85 -4.42 13.43
C THR A 161 11.61 -5.80 12.85
N ARG A 162 12.68 -6.49 12.49
CA ARG A 162 12.68 -7.87 12.06
C ARG A 162 13.31 -8.75 13.14
N MET A 163 12.61 -9.81 13.52
CA MET A 163 13.12 -10.81 14.41
C MET A 163 13.83 -11.89 13.61
N VAL A 164 15.09 -12.14 13.94
CA VAL A 164 15.89 -13.26 13.40
C VAL A 164 15.87 -14.37 14.41
N PHE A 165 15.62 -15.59 13.95
CA PHE A 165 15.50 -16.78 14.80
C PHE A 165 16.66 -17.73 14.55
N ASP A 166 17.12 -18.39 15.60
CA ASP A 166 18.07 -19.49 15.55
C ASP A 166 17.41 -20.79 15.03
N ASP A 167 18.21 -21.84 14.86
CA ASP A 167 17.76 -23.14 14.39
C ASP A 167 16.78 -23.82 15.36
N GLN A 168 16.79 -23.43 16.64
CA GLN A 168 15.85 -23.90 17.66
C GLN A 168 14.55 -23.07 17.70
N GLY A 169 14.48 -22.00 16.90
CA GLY A 169 13.33 -21.13 16.81
C GLY A 169 13.19 -20.11 17.93
N LYS A 170 14.27 -19.83 18.66
CA LYS A 170 14.37 -18.72 19.61
C LYS A 170 14.80 -17.45 18.88
N ILE A 171 14.44 -16.29 19.41
CA ILE A 171 14.90 -15.01 18.87
C ILE A 171 16.41 -14.91 19.13
N GLU A 172 17.18 -14.91 18.05
CA GLU A 172 18.63 -14.72 18.08
C GLU A 172 18.96 -13.23 18.20
N ARG A 173 18.31 -12.40 17.34
CA ARG A 173 18.47 -10.94 17.37
C ARG A 173 17.25 -10.23 16.80
N ILE A 174 17.11 -8.98 17.17
CA ILE A 174 16.12 -8.04 16.60
C ILE A 174 16.91 -6.97 15.85
N GLU A 175 16.64 -6.83 14.56
CA GLU A 175 17.32 -5.87 13.70
C GLU A 175 16.31 -4.87 13.09
N PRO A 176 16.70 -3.63 12.81
CA PRO A 176 15.85 -2.71 12.08
C PRO A 176 15.60 -3.25 10.69
N TYR A 177 14.35 -3.10 10.22
CA TYR A 177 13.97 -3.40 8.85
C TYR A 177 13.81 -2.09 8.09
N GLU A 178 14.71 -1.88 7.12
CA GLU A 178 14.70 -0.67 6.31
C GLU A 178 13.80 -0.84 5.09
N ARG A 179 12.87 0.10 4.94
CA ARG A 179 11.99 0.21 3.79
C ARG A 179 12.74 0.93 2.66
N ASN A 180 13.03 0.22 1.58
CA ASN A 180 13.71 0.77 0.39
C ASN A 180 12.73 1.30 -0.67
N ASP A 181 13.26 1.90 -1.72
CA ASP A 181 12.44 2.49 -2.80
C ASP A 181 11.63 1.46 -3.60
N ALA A 182 12.06 0.18 -3.65
CA ALA A 182 11.25 -0.88 -4.26
C ALA A 182 9.93 -1.13 -3.50
N HIS A 183 9.93 -0.99 -2.17
CA HIS A 183 8.70 -1.04 -1.37
C HIS A 183 7.79 0.15 -1.68
N ARG A 184 8.37 1.35 -1.75
CA ARG A 184 7.62 2.59 -2.04
C ARG A 184 7.03 2.58 -3.44
N LEU A 185 7.75 2.03 -4.42
CA LEU A 185 7.28 1.86 -5.79
C LEU A 185 5.98 1.05 -5.84
N ILE A 186 5.98 -0.13 -5.22
CA ILE A 186 4.79 -0.99 -5.18
C ILE A 186 3.67 -0.35 -4.38
N GLU A 187 3.97 0.32 -3.28
CA GLU A 187 2.97 1.05 -2.49
C GLU A 187 2.27 2.12 -3.32
N GLU A 188 2.99 2.94 -4.07
CA GLU A 188 2.36 3.98 -4.90
C GLU A 188 1.45 3.37 -5.99
N CYS A 189 1.83 2.25 -6.61
CA CYS A 189 0.97 1.52 -7.55
C CYS A 189 -0.30 1.01 -6.87
N MET A 190 -0.19 0.45 -5.65
CA MET A 190 -1.33 -0.02 -4.88
C MET A 190 -2.25 1.12 -4.43
N LEU A 191 -1.68 2.25 -3.99
CA LEU A 191 -2.44 3.44 -3.62
C LEU A 191 -3.23 3.97 -4.82
N ALA A 192 -2.64 4.03 -6.02
CA ALA A 192 -3.31 4.44 -7.23
C ALA A 192 -4.53 3.55 -7.54
N ALA A 193 -4.37 2.21 -7.48
CA ALA A 193 -5.47 1.28 -7.72
C ALA A 193 -6.58 1.38 -6.65
N ASN A 194 -6.22 1.57 -5.38
CA ASN A 194 -7.17 1.75 -4.29
C ASN A 194 -8.02 3.03 -4.47
N VAL A 195 -7.39 4.13 -4.89
CA VAL A 195 -8.09 5.39 -5.20
C VAL A 195 -9.04 5.23 -6.39
N CYS A 196 -8.60 4.54 -7.45
CA CYS A 196 -9.46 4.22 -8.58
C CYS A 196 -10.67 3.38 -8.17
N ALA A 197 -10.47 2.39 -7.28
CA ALA A 197 -11.56 1.55 -6.79
C ALA A 197 -12.58 2.37 -5.99
N SER A 198 -12.12 3.26 -5.13
CA SER A 198 -12.99 4.17 -4.38
C SER A 198 -13.80 5.07 -5.32
N GLY A 199 -13.14 5.74 -6.26
CA GLY A 199 -13.80 6.62 -7.22
C GLY A 199 -14.78 5.88 -8.16
N PHE A 200 -14.47 4.61 -8.51
CA PHE A 200 -15.38 3.77 -9.29
C PHE A 200 -16.69 3.50 -8.55
N LEU A 201 -16.60 3.09 -7.29
CA LEU A 201 -17.78 2.77 -6.48
C LEU A 201 -18.64 4.00 -6.22
N GLU A 202 -18.02 5.15 -5.93
CA GLU A 202 -18.72 6.43 -5.79
C GLU A 202 -19.46 6.83 -7.08
N ALA A 203 -18.79 6.75 -8.22
CA ALA A 203 -19.37 7.11 -9.50
C ALA A 203 -20.57 6.22 -9.91
N GLN A 204 -20.59 4.96 -9.44
CA GLN A 204 -21.70 4.03 -9.66
C GLN A 204 -22.79 4.13 -8.58
N GLY A 205 -22.58 4.91 -7.52
CA GLY A 205 -23.51 5.00 -6.39
C GLY A 205 -23.62 3.71 -5.57
N HIS A 206 -22.58 2.87 -5.59
CA HIS A 206 -22.55 1.65 -4.79
C HIS A 206 -22.20 1.97 -3.33
N GLU A 207 -22.93 1.33 -2.41
CA GLU A 207 -22.50 1.28 -1.01
C GLU A 207 -21.15 0.58 -0.92
N ALA A 208 -20.19 1.21 -0.25
CA ALA A 208 -18.83 0.70 -0.13
C ALA A 208 -18.28 0.92 1.28
N LEU A 209 -17.28 0.10 1.65
CA LEU A 209 -16.48 0.36 2.83
C LEU A 209 -15.26 1.19 2.45
N TYR A 210 -15.30 2.45 2.84
CA TYR A 210 -14.14 3.34 2.73
C TYR A 210 -13.13 3.02 3.84
N ARG A 211 -11.86 3.22 3.56
CA ARG A 211 -10.81 3.25 4.57
C ARG A 211 -10.59 4.70 4.96
N ILE A 212 -11.28 5.15 5.98
CA ILE A 212 -11.25 6.54 6.43
C ILE A 212 -10.14 6.77 7.47
N HIS A 213 -9.62 7.98 7.47
CA HIS A 213 -8.65 8.43 8.47
C HIS A 213 -8.91 9.90 8.79
N GLU A 214 -9.45 10.15 9.96
CA GLU A 214 -9.72 11.50 10.41
C GLU A 214 -8.45 12.16 10.99
N GLY A 215 -8.41 13.48 11.00
CA GLY A 215 -7.37 14.26 11.67
C GLY A 215 -7.36 14.08 13.20
N PRO A 216 -6.47 14.77 13.91
CA PRO A 216 -6.37 14.67 15.36
C PRO A 216 -7.63 15.22 16.05
N THR A 217 -7.94 14.69 17.23
CA THR A 217 -8.93 15.34 18.11
C THR A 217 -8.36 16.64 18.68
N PRO A 218 -9.21 17.62 19.11
CA PRO A 218 -8.73 18.86 19.72
C PRO A 218 -7.79 18.62 20.91
N GLU A 219 -8.09 17.63 21.76
CA GLU A 219 -7.23 17.30 22.92
C GLU A 219 -5.87 16.73 22.49
N LYS A 220 -5.86 15.85 21.50
CA LYS A 220 -4.61 15.29 20.96
C LYS A 220 -3.77 16.37 20.27
N LEU A 221 -4.43 17.31 19.58
CA LEU A 221 -3.78 18.43 18.92
C LEU A 221 -3.13 19.38 19.95
N ALA A 222 -3.85 19.72 21.03
CA ALA A 222 -3.31 20.55 22.09
C ALA A 222 -2.07 19.90 22.73
N LYS A 223 -2.15 18.63 23.12
CA LYS A 223 -1.01 17.86 23.68
C LYS A 223 0.18 17.81 22.72
N LEU A 224 -0.07 17.63 21.41
CA LEU A 224 0.99 17.64 20.42
C LEU A 224 1.68 19.00 20.36
N ARG A 225 0.93 20.10 20.37
CA ARG A 225 1.49 21.47 20.33
C ARG A 225 2.31 21.79 21.56
N ASP A 226 1.80 21.45 22.75
CA ASP A 226 2.56 21.63 23.99
C ASP A 226 3.88 20.87 23.94
N PHE A 227 3.85 19.62 23.48
CA PHE A 227 5.04 18.80 23.32
C PHE A 227 6.03 19.42 22.30
N LEU A 228 5.56 19.81 21.11
CA LEU A 228 6.40 20.41 20.06
C LEU A 228 7.03 21.73 20.55
N GLY A 229 6.29 22.51 21.37
CA GLY A 229 6.79 23.73 21.97
C GLY A 229 8.04 23.53 22.81
N THR A 230 8.18 22.40 23.51
CA THR A 230 9.38 22.07 24.30
C THR A 230 10.62 21.85 23.43
N PHE A 231 10.45 21.56 22.13
CA PHE A 231 11.51 21.39 21.13
C PHE A 231 11.70 22.62 20.23
N GLY A 232 10.99 23.73 20.52
CA GLY A 232 11.03 24.95 19.69
C GLY A 232 10.34 24.77 18.32
N LEU A 233 9.44 23.80 18.21
CA LEU A 233 8.72 23.48 16.98
C LEU A 233 7.25 23.90 17.09
N GLN A 234 6.63 24.21 15.95
CA GLN A 234 5.23 24.58 15.85
C GLN A 234 4.57 23.87 14.69
N LEU A 235 3.40 23.28 14.93
CA LEU A 235 2.53 22.75 13.89
C LEU A 235 1.62 23.89 13.36
N GLY A 236 1.66 24.09 12.07
CA GLY A 236 0.78 25.04 11.35
C GLY A 236 -0.67 24.62 11.30
N GLY A 237 -1.50 25.37 10.56
CA GLY A 237 -2.89 25.02 10.26
C GLY A 237 -3.92 25.42 11.32
N GLY A 238 -3.56 26.21 12.36
CA GLY A 238 -4.52 26.68 13.39
C GLY A 238 -5.29 25.50 14.01
N ASP A 239 -6.53 25.67 14.38
CA ASP A 239 -7.34 24.66 15.08
C ASP A 239 -7.71 23.44 14.22
N THR A 240 -7.55 23.54 12.91
CA THR A 240 -7.86 22.47 11.95
C THR A 240 -6.69 22.19 11.00
N PRO A 241 -5.55 21.68 11.52
CA PRO A 241 -4.39 21.39 10.68
C PRO A 241 -4.73 20.35 9.63
N GLN A 242 -4.20 20.54 8.44
CA GLN A 242 -4.32 19.61 7.31
C GLN A 242 -3.10 18.67 7.27
N ALA A 243 -3.20 17.57 6.53
CA ALA A 243 -2.08 16.65 6.30
C ALA A 243 -0.79 17.37 5.86
N LYS A 244 -0.91 18.36 4.96
CA LYS A 244 0.21 19.17 4.47
C LYS A 244 0.95 19.95 5.58
N ASP A 245 0.28 20.28 6.69
CA ASP A 245 0.92 21.00 7.79
C ASP A 245 1.82 20.03 8.59
N TYR A 246 1.38 18.77 8.74
CA TYR A 246 2.19 17.68 9.28
C TYR A 246 3.38 17.37 8.38
N ALA A 247 3.15 17.26 7.07
CA ALA A 247 4.22 17.00 6.08
C ALA A 247 5.30 18.11 6.14
N LYS A 248 4.91 19.38 6.15
CA LYS A 248 5.85 20.50 6.32
C LYS A 248 6.59 20.47 7.65
N LEU A 249 5.95 20.04 8.72
CA LEU A 249 6.64 19.90 10.01
C LEU A 249 7.68 18.77 9.95
N LEU A 250 7.36 17.64 9.31
CA LEU A 250 8.30 16.54 9.09
C LEU A 250 9.53 16.99 8.28
N GLU A 251 9.33 17.78 7.21
CA GLU A 251 10.42 18.38 6.44
C GLU A 251 11.33 19.28 7.33
N ARG A 252 10.73 20.07 8.22
CA ARG A 252 11.48 20.92 9.16
C ARG A 252 12.22 20.14 10.24
N ILE A 253 11.68 18.99 10.66
CA ILE A 253 12.36 18.08 11.58
C ILE A 253 13.62 17.52 10.90
N GLY A 254 13.57 17.20 9.60
CA GLY A 254 14.73 16.74 8.83
C GLY A 254 15.50 15.63 9.55
N ASP A 255 16.82 15.81 9.69
CA ASP A 255 17.73 14.83 10.30
C ASP A 255 18.12 15.15 11.76
N ARG A 256 17.25 15.82 12.50
CA ARG A 256 17.47 16.12 13.92
C ARG A 256 17.72 14.84 14.73
N PRO A 257 18.55 14.87 15.78
CA PRO A 257 18.78 13.70 16.66
C PRO A 257 17.53 13.15 17.33
N ASP A 258 16.51 14.02 17.55
CA ASP A 258 15.23 13.70 18.18
C ASP A 258 14.11 13.36 17.14
N LYS A 259 14.45 13.24 15.84
CA LYS A 259 13.52 12.96 14.74
C LYS A 259 12.56 11.81 15.05
N GLN A 260 13.09 10.68 15.50
CA GLN A 260 12.28 9.48 15.74
C GLN A 260 11.24 9.69 16.87
N LEU A 261 11.63 10.38 17.94
CA LEU A 261 10.72 10.72 19.03
C LEU A 261 9.62 11.65 18.53
N LEU A 262 9.98 12.72 17.82
CA LEU A 262 9.04 13.70 17.26
C LEU A 262 8.05 13.02 16.31
N GLN A 263 8.52 12.21 15.37
CA GLN A 263 7.66 11.46 14.45
C GLN A 263 6.72 10.50 15.18
N THR A 264 7.20 9.81 16.21
CA THR A 264 6.38 8.90 17.03
C THR A 264 5.25 9.64 17.73
N VAL A 265 5.52 10.80 18.33
CA VAL A 265 4.50 11.60 19.02
C VAL A 265 3.51 12.19 18.01
N MET A 266 3.99 12.69 16.87
CA MET A 266 3.14 13.17 15.78
C MET A 266 2.20 12.06 15.27
N LEU A 267 2.71 10.85 15.03
CA LEU A 267 1.90 9.70 14.60
C LEU A 267 0.83 9.34 15.64
N ARG A 268 1.18 9.31 16.94
CA ARG A 268 0.25 9.00 18.03
C ARG A 268 -0.81 10.08 18.25
N SER A 269 -0.56 11.29 17.79
CA SER A 269 -1.56 12.38 17.84
C SER A 269 -2.71 12.18 16.88
N LEU A 270 -2.52 11.41 15.80
CA LEU A 270 -3.55 11.10 14.82
C LEU A 270 -4.55 10.07 15.35
N ARG A 271 -5.71 9.99 14.72
CA ARG A 271 -6.66 8.90 14.93
C ARG A 271 -6.18 7.66 14.18
N GLN A 272 -6.73 6.51 14.50
CA GLN A 272 -6.51 5.30 13.70
C GLN A 272 -7.42 5.32 12.48
N ALA A 273 -6.92 4.83 11.36
CA ALA A 273 -7.75 4.59 10.20
C ALA A 273 -8.71 3.42 10.48
N ILE A 274 -9.97 3.57 10.08
CA ILE A 274 -11.03 2.57 10.26
C ILE A 274 -11.76 2.30 8.95
N TYR A 275 -12.57 1.25 8.89
CA TYR A 275 -13.53 1.06 7.82
C TYR A 275 -14.88 1.70 8.18
N SER A 276 -15.48 2.41 7.24
CA SER A 276 -16.76 3.08 7.40
C SER A 276 -17.53 3.10 6.09
N PRO A 277 -18.86 2.99 6.10
CA PRO A 277 -19.69 3.29 4.93
C PRO A 277 -19.69 4.80 4.62
N ASP A 278 -19.43 5.65 5.61
CA ASP A 278 -19.39 7.10 5.45
C ASP A 278 -18.00 7.56 5.03
N ASN A 279 -17.91 8.22 3.88
CA ASN A 279 -16.64 8.77 3.40
C ASN A 279 -16.35 10.12 4.05
N VAL A 280 -15.27 10.18 4.83
CA VAL A 280 -14.71 11.43 5.40
C VAL A 280 -13.29 11.69 4.91
N GLY A 281 -12.85 10.95 3.90
CA GLY A 281 -11.51 11.01 3.36
C GLY A 281 -10.45 10.29 4.18
N HIS A 282 -9.21 10.38 3.72
CA HIS A 282 -8.07 9.77 4.40
C HIS A 282 -7.00 10.82 4.70
N PHE A 283 -7.01 11.36 5.92
CA PHE A 283 -6.14 12.45 6.35
C PHE A 283 -4.66 12.18 6.05
N GLY A 284 -4.09 11.08 6.53
CA GLY A 284 -2.66 10.79 6.39
C GLY A 284 -2.18 10.66 4.94
N LEU A 285 -3.03 10.13 4.04
CA LEU A 285 -2.73 10.00 2.61
C LEU A 285 -3.15 11.25 1.81
N ALA A 286 -3.88 12.19 2.43
CA ALA A 286 -4.44 13.37 1.79
C ALA A 286 -5.29 13.04 0.56
N TYR A 287 -6.12 11.99 0.66
CA TYR A 287 -7.13 11.62 -0.34
C TYR A 287 -8.53 11.99 0.14
N GLU A 288 -9.36 12.49 -0.77
CA GLU A 288 -10.77 12.80 -0.51
C GLU A 288 -11.62 11.52 -0.38
N SER A 289 -11.21 10.45 -1.07
CA SER A 289 -11.86 9.15 -1.02
C SER A 289 -10.81 8.05 -1.15
N TYR A 290 -10.94 7.01 -0.33
CA TYR A 290 -10.00 5.91 -0.32
C TYR A 290 -10.66 4.62 0.15
N THR A 291 -10.42 3.53 -0.55
CA THR A 291 -10.81 2.18 -0.12
C THR A 291 -9.68 1.19 -0.31
N HIS A 292 -9.85 -0.01 0.19
CA HIS A 292 -8.90 -1.10 -0.01
C HIS A 292 -9.42 -2.06 -1.09
N PHE A 293 -8.62 -2.26 -2.13
CA PHE A 293 -8.89 -3.15 -3.26
C PHE A 293 -7.80 -4.21 -3.45
N THR A 294 -6.56 -3.92 -3.03
CA THR A 294 -5.36 -4.61 -3.49
C THR A 294 -5.00 -5.89 -2.71
N SER A 295 -5.76 -6.28 -1.67
CA SER A 295 -5.40 -7.45 -0.84
C SER A 295 -6.59 -8.34 -0.44
N PRO A 296 -7.43 -8.83 -1.38
CA PRO A 296 -8.64 -9.60 -1.06
C PRO A 296 -8.37 -11.00 -0.46
N ILE A 297 -7.14 -11.51 -0.56
CA ILE A 297 -6.74 -12.78 0.07
C ILE A 297 -6.68 -12.65 1.60
N ARG A 298 -6.30 -11.46 2.10
CA ARG A 298 -5.98 -11.23 3.51
C ARG A 298 -6.82 -10.16 4.20
N ARG A 299 -7.72 -9.50 3.49
CA ARG A 299 -8.65 -8.50 4.04
C ARG A 299 -10.03 -8.69 3.42
N TYR A 300 -11.03 -8.92 4.27
CA TYR A 300 -12.40 -9.12 3.80
C TYR A 300 -13.01 -7.88 3.12
N PRO A 301 -12.76 -6.63 3.58
CA PRO A 301 -13.24 -5.45 2.87
C PRO A 301 -12.79 -5.35 1.42
N ASP A 302 -11.57 -5.76 1.10
CA ASP A 302 -11.09 -5.82 -0.30
C ASP A 302 -11.89 -6.81 -1.14
N LEU A 303 -12.27 -7.96 -0.57
CA LEU A 303 -13.12 -8.94 -1.24
C LEU A 303 -14.52 -8.36 -1.53
N LEU A 304 -15.08 -7.57 -0.61
CA LEU A 304 -16.35 -6.86 -0.83
C LEU A 304 -16.22 -5.84 -1.97
N VAL A 305 -15.13 -5.08 -2.01
CA VAL A 305 -14.86 -4.13 -3.10
C VAL A 305 -14.74 -4.84 -4.45
N HIS A 306 -14.05 -5.99 -4.52
CA HIS A 306 -13.99 -6.80 -5.76
C HIS A 306 -15.37 -7.25 -6.23
N ARG A 307 -16.25 -7.63 -5.32
CA ARG A 307 -17.63 -8.03 -5.64
C ARG A 307 -18.47 -6.87 -6.13
N ALA A 308 -18.30 -5.69 -5.53
CA ALA A 308 -19.05 -4.49 -5.93
C ALA A 308 -18.58 -3.94 -7.29
N ILE A 309 -17.32 -4.13 -7.66
CA ILE A 309 -16.79 -3.73 -8.98
C ILE A 309 -17.28 -4.67 -10.10
N LYS A 310 -17.56 -5.94 -9.81
CA LYS A 310 -18.08 -6.92 -10.78
C LYS A 310 -19.55 -6.75 -11.08
#